data_73b781e5a95e70cff6f73cb20615cbcc
#
_entry.id   73b781e5a95e70cff6f73cb20615cbcc
#
_cell.length_a   1.000
_cell.length_b   1.000
_cell.length_c   1.000
_cell.angle_alpha   90.00
_cell.angle_beta   90.00
_cell.angle_gamma   90.00
#
_symmetry.space_group_name_H-M   'P 1'
#
loop_
_entity.id
_entity.type
_entity.pdbx_description
1 polymer ?
#
loop_
_entity_poly.entity_id
_entity_poly.type
_entity_poly.pdbx_seq_one_letter_code
_entity_poly.pdbx_strand_id
1 'polypeptide(L)'
;MRILYMDKWLLLCEKPVGVLSESSEGDDNMPAMLARELTARGERGEVYPVHRLDRAVGGLMVFARDSATAGKLSALIAERKMTKQYLCLVHGAPAASEGELRDLLFKDSTRNKTFVVKRMRRGVKEAYLNYRALAPAAPTPWGDCSPILVTMGTGRSHQIRVQFSTRGMPLLGDGKYGGSDNGTDVALFSHHIAFAHPRTGKTVDVSLTPTGKPWELFTNALPGEACHE
;
A
#
# COMPACT_ATOMS: atom_id res chain seq x y z
N MET A 1 -10.96 11.57 -9.87
CA MET A 1 -9.82 10.90 -9.19
C MET A 1 -9.01 11.94 -8.44
N ARG A 2 -8.52 11.64 -7.22
CA ARG A 2 -7.73 12.59 -6.42
C ARG A 2 -6.26 12.47 -6.81
N ILE A 3 -5.70 13.52 -7.47
CA ILE A 3 -4.27 13.69 -7.72
C ILE A 3 -3.76 14.64 -6.64
N LEU A 4 -2.76 14.19 -5.86
CA LEU A 4 -2.22 14.92 -4.71
C LEU A 4 -0.95 15.70 -5.07
N TYR A 5 -0.15 15.16 -5.99
CA TYR A 5 1.04 15.80 -6.53
C TYR A 5 1.11 15.54 -8.03
N MET A 6 1.52 16.51 -8.83
CA MET A 6 1.76 16.32 -10.25
C MET A 6 2.74 17.38 -10.77
N ASP A 7 3.70 16.92 -11.55
CA ASP A 7 4.57 17.76 -12.36
C ASP A 7 4.74 17.22 -13.77
N LYS A 8 5.74 17.73 -14.50
CA LYS A 8 6.05 17.30 -15.87
C LYS A 8 6.44 15.83 -15.98
N TRP A 9 6.96 15.21 -14.92
CA TRP A 9 7.64 13.92 -14.98
C TRP A 9 6.95 12.80 -14.20
N LEU A 10 6.20 13.14 -13.15
CA LEU A 10 5.50 12.14 -12.33
C LEU A 10 4.23 12.71 -11.70
N LEU A 11 3.40 11.83 -11.18
CA LEU A 11 2.25 12.18 -10.36
C LEU A 11 2.05 11.18 -9.22
N LEU A 12 1.47 11.66 -8.12
CA LEU A 12 0.96 10.84 -7.03
C LEU A 12 -0.55 11.02 -6.95
N CYS A 13 -1.26 9.91 -6.87
CA CYS A 13 -2.71 9.91 -6.80
C CYS A 13 -3.24 8.84 -5.85
N GLU A 14 -4.48 8.97 -5.47
CA GLU A 14 -5.21 7.95 -4.73
C GLU A 14 -5.73 6.87 -5.67
N LYS A 15 -5.38 5.62 -5.40
CA LYS A 15 -5.99 4.45 -6.01
C LYS A 15 -7.23 4.05 -5.20
N PRO A 16 -8.41 3.97 -5.79
CA PRO A 16 -9.58 3.41 -5.13
C PRO A 16 -9.42 1.91 -4.84
N VAL A 17 -10.10 1.42 -3.80
CA VAL A 17 -10.30 -0.02 -3.58
C VAL A 17 -11.06 -0.62 -4.78
N GLY A 18 -10.74 -1.85 -5.13
CA GLY A 18 -11.40 -2.56 -6.24
C GLY A 18 -10.77 -2.33 -7.62
N VAL A 19 -9.94 -1.29 -7.79
CA VAL A 19 -9.27 -0.94 -9.04
C VAL A 19 -7.91 -1.64 -9.16
N LEU A 20 -7.52 -2.07 -10.38
CA LEU A 20 -6.21 -2.64 -10.66
C LEU A 20 -5.14 -1.55 -10.78
N SER A 21 -3.94 -1.84 -10.27
CA SER A 21 -2.80 -0.89 -10.30
C SER A 21 -2.10 -0.79 -11.65
N GLU A 22 -2.18 -1.83 -12.45
CA GLU A 22 -1.49 -2.01 -13.74
C GLU A 22 -2.52 -2.16 -14.85
N SER A 23 -2.12 -1.92 -16.09
CA SER A 23 -2.97 -2.09 -17.28
C SER A 23 -3.48 -3.54 -17.37
N SER A 24 -4.74 -3.68 -17.70
CA SER A 24 -5.43 -4.95 -17.96
C SER A 24 -6.47 -4.73 -19.05
N GLU A 25 -7.08 -5.81 -19.53
CA GLU A 25 -8.25 -5.70 -20.39
C GLU A 25 -9.37 -4.95 -19.65
N GLY A 26 -10.00 -3.98 -20.31
CA GLY A 26 -11.04 -3.12 -19.76
C GLY A 26 -10.53 -1.88 -19.03
N ASP A 27 -11.45 -1.08 -18.54
CA ASP A 27 -11.22 0.29 -18.04
C ASP A 27 -10.99 0.37 -16.51
N ASP A 28 -11.17 -0.72 -15.78
CA ASP A 28 -11.06 -0.76 -14.32
C ASP A 28 -9.61 -0.90 -13.85
N ASN A 29 -8.73 -0.04 -14.37
CA ASN A 29 -7.33 0.02 -13.99
C ASN A 29 -6.83 1.45 -13.91
N MET A 30 -5.83 1.67 -13.05
CA MET A 30 -5.29 3.01 -12.77
C MET A 30 -4.75 3.72 -14.03
N PRO A 31 -3.97 3.08 -14.93
CA PRO A 31 -3.51 3.74 -16.14
C PRO A 31 -4.65 4.26 -17.04
N ALA A 32 -5.70 3.47 -17.25
CA ALA A 32 -6.85 3.90 -18.06
C ALA A 32 -7.62 5.07 -17.41
N MET A 33 -7.84 5.00 -16.09
CA MET A 33 -8.50 6.07 -15.33
C MET A 33 -7.67 7.36 -15.36
N LEU A 34 -6.35 7.27 -15.16
CA LEU A 34 -5.45 8.42 -15.23
C LEU A 34 -5.37 9.01 -16.64
N ALA A 35 -5.33 8.17 -17.68
CA ALA A 35 -5.32 8.65 -19.06
C ALA A 35 -6.57 9.49 -19.35
N ARG A 36 -7.75 9.05 -18.94
CA ARG A 36 -9.01 9.83 -19.09
C ARG A 36 -8.96 11.15 -18.34
N GLU A 37 -8.54 11.11 -17.07
CA GLU A 37 -8.47 12.29 -16.20
C GLU A 37 -7.48 13.33 -16.75
N LEU A 38 -6.27 12.91 -17.16
CA LEU A 38 -5.24 13.80 -17.71
C LEU A 38 -5.67 14.38 -19.06
N THR A 39 -6.28 13.58 -19.94
CA THR A 39 -6.80 14.05 -21.23
C THR A 39 -7.90 15.09 -21.03
N ALA A 40 -8.80 14.90 -20.06
CA ALA A 40 -9.83 15.87 -19.71
C ALA A 40 -9.25 17.19 -19.20
N ARG A 41 -8.03 17.20 -18.65
CA ARG A 41 -7.28 18.41 -18.24
C ARG A 41 -6.43 19.01 -19.36
N GLY A 42 -6.47 18.47 -20.58
CA GLY A 42 -5.61 18.90 -21.69
C GLY A 42 -4.15 18.42 -21.57
N GLU A 43 -3.89 17.44 -20.70
CA GLU A 43 -2.57 16.87 -20.47
C GLU A 43 -2.38 15.56 -21.24
N ARG A 44 -1.11 15.14 -21.43
CA ARG A 44 -0.82 13.82 -22.01
C ARG A 44 -1.28 12.72 -21.08
N GLY A 45 -2.13 11.81 -21.58
CA GLY A 45 -2.74 10.73 -20.80
C GLY A 45 -1.82 9.55 -20.50
N GLU A 46 -0.64 9.46 -21.11
CA GLU A 46 0.27 8.33 -20.93
C GLU A 46 0.91 8.35 -19.54
N VAL A 47 0.80 7.25 -18.82
CA VAL A 47 1.41 7.06 -17.49
C VAL A 47 2.00 5.67 -17.34
N TYR A 48 3.04 5.56 -16.53
CA TYR A 48 3.81 4.33 -16.28
C TYR A 48 3.76 3.98 -14.79
N PRO A 49 3.08 2.89 -14.39
CA PRO A 49 3.11 2.42 -13.01
C PRO A 49 4.52 1.92 -12.66
N VAL A 50 5.05 2.32 -11.51
CA VAL A 50 6.39 1.90 -11.03
C VAL A 50 6.31 0.98 -9.82
N HIS A 51 5.16 0.88 -9.21
CA HIS A 51 4.82 -0.10 -8.17
C HIS A 51 3.33 -0.44 -8.23
N ARG A 52 2.92 -1.38 -7.42
CA ARG A 52 1.55 -1.85 -7.39
C ARG A 52 1.00 -1.98 -5.98
N LEU A 53 -0.30 -1.80 -5.85
CA LEU A 53 -1.12 -2.20 -4.72
C LEU A 53 -1.98 -3.41 -5.13
N ASP A 54 -2.38 -4.22 -4.18
CA ASP A 54 -3.38 -5.27 -4.42
C ASP A 54 -4.71 -4.62 -4.83
N ARG A 55 -5.55 -5.33 -5.59
CA ARG A 55 -6.86 -4.81 -6.01
C ARG A 55 -7.71 -4.33 -4.83
N ALA A 56 -7.68 -5.06 -3.72
CA ALA A 56 -8.44 -4.75 -2.50
C ALA A 56 -7.80 -3.65 -1.63
N VAL A 57 -6.65 -3.07 -2.02
CA VAL A 57 -5.92 -2.07 -1.24
C VAL A 57 -6.04 -0.71 -1.91
N GLY A 58 -6.48 0.29 -1.16
CA GLY A 58 -6.55 1.69 -1.58
C GLY A 58 -5.32 2.51 -1.18
N GLY A 59 -5.29 3.79 -1.61
CA GLY A 59 -4.30 4.77 -1.17
C GLY A 59 -3.29 5.18 -2.21
N LEU A 60 -2.18 5.75 -1.76
CA LEU A 60 -1.20 6.43 -2.58
C LEU A 60 -0.49 5.49 -3.57
N MET A 61 -0.43 5.94 -4.81
CA MET A 61 0.42 5.39 -5.86
C MET A 61 1.18 6.48 -6.59
N VAL A 62 2.43 6.19 -6.99
CA VAL A 62 3.23 7.04 -7.87
C VAL A 62 3.28 6.46 -9.29
N PHE A 63 3.10 7.35 -10.27
CA PHE A 63 3.21 7.05 -11.70
C PHE A 63 4.23 7.99 -12.34
N ALA A 64 5.05 7.47 -13.24
CA ALA A 64 5.85 8.31 -14.12
C ALA A 64 5.02 8.78 -15.31
N ARG A 65 5.39 9.93 -15.90
CA ARG A 65 4.80 10.51 -17.11
C ARG A 65 5.66 10.32 -18.37
N ASP A 66 6.81 9.68 -18.19
CA ASP A 66 7.69 9.21 -19.27
C ASP A 66 8.47 7.96 -18.84
N SER A 67 8.92 7.17 -19.82
CA SER A 67 9.61 5.90 -19.58
C SER A 67 10.97 6.06 -18.88
N ALA A 68 11.69 7.14 -19.16
CA ALA A 68 12.98 7.41 -18.51
C ALA A 68 12.83 7.75 -17.03
N THR A 69 11.77 8.48 -16.66
CA THR A 69 11.41 8.73 -15.26
C THR A 69 10.92 7.46 -14.57
N ALA A 70 10.16 6.60 -15.28
CA ALA A 70 9.75 5.29 -14.75
C ALA A 70 10.96 4.41 -14.39
N GLY A 71 11.97 4.36 -15.25
CA GLY A 71 13.23 3.65 -14.97
C GLY A 71 13.94 4.17 -13.72
N LYS A 72 14.04 5.49 -13.56
CA LYS A 72 14.65 6.11 -12.38
C LYS A 72 13.87 5.85 -11.09
N LEU A 73 12.53 5.97 -11.10
CA LEU A 73 11.69 5.64 -9.95
C LEU A 73 11.79 4.16 -9.57
N SER A 74 11.82 3.27 -10.56
CA SER A 74 12.04 1.83 -10.33
C SER A 74 13.39 1.54 -9.68
N ALA A 75 14.44 2.27 -10.07
CA ALA A 75 15.76 2.18 -9.41
C ALA A 75 15.70 2.63 -7.95
N LEU A 76 15.04 3.77 -7.64
CA LEU A 76 14.85 4.22 -6.26
C LEU A 76 14.13 3.17 -5.39
N ILE A 77 13.13 2.48 -5.96
CA ILE A 77 12.43 1.39 -5.27
C ILE A 77 13.35 0.20 -5.03
N ALA A 78 14.12 -0.22 -6.04
CA ALA A 78 15.05 -1.34 -5.96
C ALA A 78 16.17 -1.07 -4.93
N GLU A 79 16.66 0.17 -4.87
CA GLU A 79 17.67 0.65 -3.93
C GLU A 79 17.11 0.99 -2.54
N ARG A 80 15.80 0.82 -2.32
CA ARG A 80 15.10 1.15 -1.06
C ARG A 80 15.23 2.63 -0.65
N LYS A 81 15.35 3.52 -1.62
CA LYS A 81 15.41 4.98 -1.46
C LYS A 81 14.03 5.65 -1.53
N MET A 82 12.97 4.85 -1.62
CA MET A 82 11.58 5.31 -1.55
C MET A 82 10.96 4.77 -0.27
N THR A 83 10.63 5.65 0.66
CA THR A 83 9.86 5.31 1.86
C THR A 83 8.42 5.03 1.46
N LYS A 84 7.86 3.92 1.96
CA LYS A 84 6.45 3.57 1.80
C LYS A 84 5.89 3.15 3.13
N GLN A 85 4.83 3.84 3.57
CA GLN A 85 4.13 3.48 4.79
C GLN A 85 2.67 3.16 4.49
N TYR A 86 2.14 2.24 5.26
CA TYR A 86 0.76 1.78 5.17
C TYR A 86 0.08 1.90 6.52
N LEU A 87 -1.20 2.16 6.50
CA LEU A 87 -2.08 1.99 7.64
C LEU A 87 -2.82 0.66 7.48
N CYS A 88 -2.96 -0.09 8.56
CA CYS A 88 -3.84 -1.25 8.59
C CYS A 88 -4.53 -1.38 9.93
N LEU A 89 -5.70 -2.03 9.94
CA LEU A 89 -6.37 -2.47 11.15
C LEU A 89 -6.19 -3.98 11.27
N VAL A 90 -5.67 -4.44 12.39
CA VAL A 90 -5.49 -5.86 12.69
C VAL A 90 -6.43 -6.30 13.79
N HIS A 91 -6.90 -7.55 13.76
CA HIS A 91 -7.61 -8.15 14.88
C HIS A 91 -6.68 -8.32 16.08
N GLY A 92 -7.16 -7.94 17.26
CA GLY A 92 -6.37 -7.93 18.49
C GLY A 92 -5.29 -6.85 18.50
N ALA A 93 -4.18 -7.12 19.17
CA ALA A 93 -3.04 -6.21 19.28
C ALA A 93 -1.72 -6.98 19.21
N PRO A 94 -0.64 -6.40 18.64
CA PRO A 94 0.69 -6.97 18.78
C PRO A 94 1.16 -6.93 20.23
N ALA A 95 1.98 -7.92 20.63
CA ALA A 95 2.50 -8.01 21.99
C ALA A 95 3.39 -6.82 22.40
N ALA A 96 4.05 -6.19 21.43
CA ALA A 96 4.82 -4.96 21.61
C ALA A 96 4.22 -3.85 20.72
N SER A 97 4.28 -2.61 21.21
CA SER A 97 3.76 -1.44 20.48
C SER A 97 4.51 -1.15 19.19
N GLU A 98 5.74 -1.65 19.04
CA GLU A 98 6.53 -1.55 17.81
C GLU A 98 7.43 -2.77 17.62
N GLY A 99 7.85 -3.04 16.42
CA GLY A 99 8.74 -4.17 16.12
C GLY A 99 8.98 -4.38 14.63
N GLU A 100 9.81 -5.38 14.34
CA GLU A 100 10.09 -5.85 12.98
C GLU A 100 9.42 -7.21 12.74
N LEU A 101 8.79 -7.39 11.60
CA LEU A 101 8.35 -8.69 11.10
C LEU A 101 9.28 -9.12 9.97
N ARG A 102 9.95 -10.26 10.14
CA ARG A 102 10.86 -10.83 9.14
C ARG A 102 10.49 -12.28 8.86
N ASP A 103 10.28 -12.60 7.58
CA ASP A 103 9.83 -13.93 7.14
C ASP A 103 10.40 -14.29 5.77
N LEU A 104 10.38 -15.58 5.44
CA LEU A 104 10.55 -16.10 4.11
C LEU A 104 9.19 -16.29 3.45
N LEU A 105 8.96 -15.61 2.32
CA LEU A 105 7.67 -15.64 1.62
C LEU A 105 7.77 -16.41 0.31
N PHE A 106 6.79 -17.29 0.08
CA PHE A 106 6.58 -18.00 -1.16
C PHE A 106 5.23 -17.58 -1.77
N LYS A 107 5.24 -17.07 -3.01
CA LYS A 107 4.02 -16.79 -3.76
C LYS A 107 3.59 -17.99 -4.58
N ASP A 108 2.43 -18.53 -4.27
CA ASP A 108 1.72 -19.49 -5.11
C ASP A 108 0.88 -18.71 -6.15
N SER A 109 1.32 -18.72 -7.40
CA SER A 109 0.66 -17.98 -8.48
C SER A 109 -0.67 -18.60 -8.89
N THR A 110 -0.84 -19.93 -8.74
CA THR A 110 -2.08 -20.64 -9.10
C THR A 110 -3.21 -20.31 -8.14
N ARG A 111 -2.89 -20.17 -6.85
CA ARG A 111 -3.85 -19.78 -5.80
C ARG A 111 -3.94 -18.26 -5.60
N ASN A 112 -3.08 -17.51 -6.29
CA ASN A 112 -2.88 -16.08 -6.04
C ASN A 112 -2.75 -15.76 -4.54
N LYS A 113 -1.95 -16.56 -3.81
CA LYS A 113 -1.77 -16.45 -2.35
C LYS A 113 -0.29 -16.55 -2.00
N THR A 114 0.13 -15.80 -0.97
CA THR A 114 1.49 -15.84 -0.43
C THR A 114 1.48 -16.59 0.91
N PHE A 115 2.54 -17.34 1.18
CA PHE A 115 2.70 -18.14 2.39
C PHE A 115 4.03 -17.81 3.06
N VAL A 116 4.05 -17.82 4.38
CA VAL A 116 5.28 -17.88 5.16
C VAL A 116 5.80 -19.31 5.12
N VAL A 117 7.09 -19.47 4.83
CA VAL A 117 7.75 -20.78 4.75
C VAL A 117 9.01 -20.79 5.62
N LYS A 118 9.43 -21.98 6.08
CA LYS A 118 10.56 -22.12 7.02
C LYS A 118 11.93 -22.25 6.35
N ARG A 119 11.96 -22.53 5.03
CA ARG A 119 13.22 -22.83 4.32
C ARG A 119 13.33 -22.05 3.01
N MET A 120 14.54 -21.54 2.73
CA MET A 120 14.88 -20.94 1.45
C MET A 120 14.87 -22.02 0.35
N ARG A 121 14.20 -21.71 -0.75
CA ARG A 121 14.19 -22.54 -1.99
C ARG A 121 13.83 -21.65 -3.18
N ARG A 122 13.87 -22.19 -4.38
CA ARG A 122 13.49 -21.46 -5.61
C ARG A 122 12.11 -20.83 -5.46
N GLY A 123 11.99 -19.52 -5.75
CA GLY A 123 10.75 -18.73 -5.65
C GLY A 123 10.45 -18.17 -4.26
N VAL A 124 11.19 -18.57 -3.23
CA VAL A 124 11.10 -17.98 -1.89
C VAL A 124 11.94 -16.69 -1.85
N LYS A 125 11.40 -15.66 -1.19
CA LYS A 125 12.08 -14.36 -1.02
C LYS A 125 11.98 -13.90 0.43
N GLU A 126 13.04 -13.29 0.93
CA GLU A 126 12.98 -12.58 2.21
C GLU A 126 12.04 -11.39 2.13
N ALA A 127 11.33 -11.17 3.25
CA ALA A 127 10.43 -10.06 3.44
C ALA A 127 10.57 -9.53 4.86
N TYR A 128 10.67 -8.20 5.01
CA TYR A 128 10.65 -7.55 6.31
C TYR A 128 9.93 -6.21 6.23
N LEU A 129 9.33 -5.84 7.33
CA LEU A 129 8.68 -4.58 7.59
C LEU A 129 8.87 -4.19 9.05
N ASN A 130 8.78 -2.91 9.37
CA ASN A 130 8.63 -2.42 10.72
C ASN A 130 7.19 -2.00 10.94
N TYR A 131 6.69 -2.17 12.17
CA TYR A 131 5.36 -1.72 12.54
C TYR A 131 5.37 -0.93 13.85
N ARG A 132 4.37 -0.07 13.99
CA ARG A 132 4.06 0.64 15.22
C ARG A 132 2.55 0.65 15.42
N ALA A 133 2.07 0.18 16.57
CA ALA A 133 0.69 0.35 16.98
C ALA A 133 0.44 1.83 17.29
N LEU A 134 -0.59 2.40 16.69
CA LEU A 134 -0.94 3.82 16.84
C LEU A 134 -1.85 4.06 18.04
N ALA A 135 -2.59 3.02 18.47
CA ALA A 135 -3.40 2.99 19.68
C ALA A 135 -3.52 1.54 20.18
N PRO A 136 -3.89 1.33 21.45
CA PRO A 136 -4.31 0.03 21.95
C PRO A 136 -5.47 -0.55 21.15
N ALA A 137 -5.68 -1.88 21.26
CA ALA A 137 -6.87 -2.50 20.70
C ALA A 137 -8.13 -1.90 21.32
N ALA A 138 -9.09 -1.60 20.48
CA ALA A 138 -10.40 -1.07 20.88
C ALA A 138 -11.54 -1.93 20.33
N PRO A 139 -12.66 -2.06 21.06
CA PRO A 139 -13.83 -2.77 20.57
C PRO A 139 -14.37 -2.16 19.27
N THR A 140 -14.67 -3.01 18.31
CA THR A 140 -15.33 -2.66 17.06
C THR A 140 -16.49 -3.63 16.80
N PRO A 141 -17.39 -3.36 15.84
CA PRO A 141 -18.42 -4.31 15.44
C PRO A 141 -17.90 -5.68 14.98
N TRP A 142 -16.60 -5.77 14.68
CA TRP A 142 -15.93 -6.98 14.18
C TRP A 142 -14.98 -7.62 15.21
N GLY A 143 -15.06 -7.23 16.47
CA GLY A 143 -14.13 -7.62 17.54
C GLY A 143 -13.08 -6.55 17.83
N ASP A 144 -12.19 -6.83 18.77
CA ASP A 144 -11.12 -5.89 19.12
C ASP A 144 -10.13 -5.72 17.96
N CYS A 145 -9.86 -4.47 17.58
CA CYS A 145 -8.92 -4.13 16.51
C CYS A 145 -7.93 -3.05 16.95
N SER A 146 -6.72 -3.10 16.37
CA SER A 146 -5.68 -2.07 16.57
C SER A 146 -5.30 -1.41 15.26
N PRO A 147 -5.16 -0.07 15.23
CA PRO A 147 -4.59 0.65 14.09
C PRO A 147 -3.05 0.55 14.14
N ILE A 148 -2.47 0.12 13.04
CA ILE A 148 -1.04 -0.12 12.88
C ILE A 148 -0.49 0.73 11.74
N LEU A 149 0.62 1.43 12.00
CA LEU A 149 1.46 2.02 10.96
C LEU A 149 2.55 1.03 10.58
N VAL A 150 2.67 0.73 9.30
CA VAL A 150 3.65 -0.20 8.74
C VAL A 150 4.62 0.54 7.84
N THR A 151 5.93 0.41 8.10
CA THR A 151 6.99 0.90 7.21
C THR A 151 7.60 -0.28 6.45
N MET A 152 7.52 -0.24 5.12
CA MET A 152 7.96 -1.35 4.28
C MET A 152 9.49 -1.36 4.08
N GLY A 153 10.15 -2.45 4.46
CA GLY A 153 11.54 -2.71 4.06
C GLY A 153 11.65 -3.47 2.73
N THR A 154 10.66 -4.28 2.41
CA THR A 154 10.51 -5.00 1.14
C THR A 154 9.07 -4.91 0.63
N GLY A 155 8.85 -5.11 -0.67
CA GLY A 155 7.50 -5.05 -1.29
C GLY A 155 7.10 -6.39 -1.92
N ARG A 156 6.88 -7.44 -1.12
CA ARG A 156 6.41 -8.74 -1.62
C ARG A 156 4.89 -8.77 -1.74
N SER A 157 4.39 -9.60 -2.67
CA SER A 157 2.93 -9.78 -2.85
C SER A 157 2.27 -10.19 -1.53
N HIS A 158 1.19 -9.50 -1.15
CA HIS A 158 0.42 -9.69 0.08
C HIS A 158 1.28 -9.67 1.37
N GLN A 159 2.43 -9.00 1.38
CA GLN A 159 3.41 -9.10 2.46
C GLN A 159 2.81 -8.76 3.83
N ILE A 160 2.23 -7.57 4.00
CA ILE A 160 1.62 -7.12 5.26
C ILE A 160 0.55 -8.12 5.71
N ARG A 161 -0.33 -8.50 4.81
CA ARG A 161 -1.46 -9.39 5.04
C ARG A 161 -1.04 -10.74 5.60
N VAL A 162 -0.07 -11.41 4.95
CA VAL A 162 0.40 -12.73 5.39
C VAL A 162 1.24 -12.66 6.66
N GLN A 163 2.08 -11.63 6.83
CA GLN A 163 2.95 -11.52 8.00
C GLN A 163 2.16 -11.28 9.30
N PHE A 164 1.12 -10.45 9.28
CA PHE A 164 0.24 -10.28 10.44
C PHE A 164 -0.65 -11.50 10.66
N SER A 165 -1.24 -12.06 9.61
CA SER A 165 -2.09 -13.25 9.72
C SER A 165 -1.39 -14.45 10.35
N THR A 166 -0.12 -14.73 9.98
CA THR A 166 0.65 -15.85 10.55
C THR A 166 1.01 -15.67 12.02
N ARG A 167 0.81 -14.48 12.56
CA ARG A 167 0.97 -14.17 14.00
C ARG A 167 -0.36 -14.10 14.75
N GLY A 168 -1.44 -14.60 14.15
CA GLY A 168 -2.77 -14.60 14.76
C GLY A 168 -3.48 -13.25 14.73
N MET A 169 -2.97 -12.27 13.97
CA MET A 169 -3.50 -10.92 13.85
C MET A 169 -3.86 -10.62 12.37
N PRO A 170 -4.82 -11.33 11.75
CA PRO A 170 -5.20 -11.03 10.37
C PRO A 170 -5.73 -9.59 10.27
N LEU A 171 -5.59 -8.99 9.09
CA LEU A 171 -6.17 -7.67 8.85
C LEU A 171 -7.69 -7.78 8.81
N LEU A 172 -8.36 -6.77 9.37
CA LEU A 172 -9.81 -6.63 9.28
C LEU A 172 -10.26 -6.66 7.82
N GLY A 173 -11.29 -7.44 7.50
CA GLY A 173 -11.83 -7.60 6.15
C GLY A 173 -10.99 -8.49 5.20
N ASP A 174 -9.88 -9.09 5.68
CA ASP A 174 -9.02 -9.93 4.84
C ASP A 174 -9.46 -11.38 4.78
N GLY A 175 -10.54 -11.68 4.04
CA GLY A 175 -11.05 -13.04 3.88
C GLY A 175 -10.05 -14.05 3.30
N LYS A 176 -9.01 -13.59 2.56
CA LYS A 176 -7.96 -14.47 2.03
C LYS A 176 -7.01 -14.98 3.11
N TYR A 177 -6.82 -14.20 4.18
CA TYR A 177 -5.85 -14.49 5.25
C TYR A 177 -6.47 -14.62 6.63
N GLY A 178 -7.79 -14.83 6.72
CA GLY A 178 -8.48 -15.17 7.97
C GLY A 178 -9.16 -14.02 8.69
N GLY A 179 -9.22 -12.83 8.09
CA GLY A 179 -9.92 -11.66 8.64
C GLY A 179 -11.27 -11.42 7.94
N SER A 180 -12.03 -12.47 7.66
CA SER A 180 -13.31 -12.37 6.94
C SER A 180 -14.38 -11.73 7.84
N ASP A 181 -14.75 -10.50 7.54
CA ASP A 181 -15.66 -9.68 8.34
C ASP A 181 -16.82 -9.17 7.47
N ASN A 182 -17.68 -10.05 7.08
CA ASN A 182 -19.02 -9.83 6.46
C ASN A 182 -19.18 -8.48 5.72
N GLY A 183 -18.54 -8.34 4.55
CA GLY A 183 -18.73 -7.20 3.66
C GLY A 183 -17.81 -6.00 3.92
N THR A 184 -16.84 -6.12 4.82
CA THR A 184 -15.80 -5.10 5.00
C THR A 184 -14.65 -5.33 4.01
N ASP A 185 -14.20 -4.27 3.35
CA ASP A 185 -12.98 -4.30 2.56
C ASP A 185 -11.74 -4.55 3.44
N VAL A 186 -10.66 -5.07 2.84
CA VAL A 186 -9.39 -5.23 3.55
C VAL A 186 -8.92 -3.88 4.09
N ALA A 187 -8.86 -3.75 5.41
CA ALA A 187 -8.40 -2.54 6.08
C ALA A 187 -6.87 -2.40 5.95
N LEU A 188 -6.42 -2.09 4.74
CA LEU A 188 -5.04 -1.83 4.36
C LEU A 188 -5.02 -0.66 3.38
N PHE A 189 -4.22 0.36 3.69
CA PHE A 189 -4.19 1.60 2.92
C PHE A 189 -2.75 2.09 2.74
N SER A 190 -2.36 2.43 1.53
CA SER A 190 -1.07 3.06 1.23
C SER A 190 -1.12 4.53 1.66
N HIS A 191 -0.54 4.82 2.84
CA HIS A 191 -0.68 6.08 3.54
C HIS A 191 0.34 7.13 3.13
N HIS A 192 1.63 6.75 3.03
CA HIS A 192 2.72 7.71 2.87
C HIS A 192 3.75 7.20 1.85
N ILE A 193 4.19 8.11 0.98
CA ILE A 193 5.28 7.89 0.02
C ILE A 193 6.20 9.10 0.06
N ALA A 194 7.51 8.86 0.32
CA ALA A 194 8.53 9.89 0.26
C ALA A 194 9.79 9.42 -0.47
N PHE A 195 10.35 10.29 -1.31
CA PHE A 195 11.57 10.02 -2.08
C PHE A 195 12.20 11.32 -2.61
N ALA A 196 13.48 11.26 -2.98
CA ALA A 196 14.10 12.36 -3.74
C ALA A 196 13.63 12.30 -5.20
N HIS A 197 13.08 13.40 -5.69
CA HIS A 197 12.55 13.50 -7.07
C HIS A 197 13.65 13.19 -8.09
N PRO A 198 13.48 12.21 -9.01
CA PRO A 198 14.56 11.68 -9.85
C PRO A 198 15.08 12.64 -10.93
N ARG A 199 14.44 13.80 -11.11
CA ARG A 199 14.85 14.84 -12.06
C ARG A 199 15.36 16.12 -11.38
N THR A 200 14.75 16.52 -10.27
CA THR A 200 15.05 17.80 -9.61
C THR A 200 15.86 17.64 -8.33
N GLY A 201 15.89 16.45 -7.73
CA GLY A 201 16.50 16.18 -6.44
C GLY A 201 15.71 16.69 -5.23
N LYS A 202 14.66 17.46 -5.42
CA LYS A 202 13.81 17.93 -4.32
C LYS A 202 13.10 16.75 -3.64
N THR A 203 12.78 16.88 -2.38
CA THR A 203 11.98 15.89 -1.65
C THR A 203 10.52 15.94 -2.13
N VAL A 204 9.98 14.80 -2.51
CA VAL A 204 8.54 14.58 -2.66
C VAL A 204 8.10 13.80 -1.44
N ASP A 205 7.18 14.35 -0.66
CA ASP A 205 6.69 13.76 0.59
C ASP A 205 5.18 13.97 0.66
N VAL A 206 4.42 12.87 0.50
CA VAL A 206 2.95 12.92 0.41
C VAL A 206 2.34 11.88 1.33
N SER A 207 1.39 12.32 2.15
CA SER A 207 0.57 11.47 3.02
C SER A 207 -0.91 11.61 2.71
N LEU A 208 -1.63 10.52 2.79
CA LEU A 208 -3.08 10.46 2.61
C LEU A 208 -3.69 9.56 3.70
N THR A 209 -4.73 10.04 4.36
CA THR A 209 -5.41 9.30 5.43
C THR A 209 -6.68 8.66 4.90
N PRO A 210 -6.93 7.37 5.17
CA PRO A 210 -8.16 6.71 4.76
C PRO A 210 -9.37 7.28 5.51
N THR A 211 -10.52 7.33 4.83
CA THR A 211 -11.79 7.83 5.37
C THR A 211 -12.88 6.77 5.32
N GLY A 212 -13.98 7.00 6.03
CA GLY A 212 -15.10 6.06 6.08
C GLY A 212 -14.82 4.83 6.95
N LYS A 213 -15.79 3.89 6.96
CA LYS A 213 -15.66 2.63 7.70
C LYS A 213 -14.62 1.71 7.06
N PRO A 214 -13.79 1.00 7.88
CA PRO A 214 -13.79 0.99 9.36
C PRO A 214 -12.88 2.06 10.00
N TRP A 215 -12.22 2.89 9.21
CA TRP A 215 -11.17 3.84 9.65
C TRP A 215 -11.67 4.94 10.58
N GLU A 216 -12.93 5.36 10.42
CA GLU A 216 -13.55 6.40 11.24
C GLU A 216 -13.57 6.08 12.75
N LEU A 217 -13.51 4.79 13.11
CA LEU A 217 -13.43 4.35 14.50
C LEU A 217 -12.08 4.71 15.15
N PHE A 218 -11.07 5.00 14.36
CA PHE A 218 -9.69 5.27 14.81
C PHE A 218 -9.17 6.65 14.37
N THR A 219 -10.03 7.56 13.92
CA THR A 219 -9.64 8.86 13.34
C THR A 219 -8.65 9.64 14.21
N ASN A 220 -8.82 9.62 15.54
CA ASN A 220 -7.94 10.33 16.46
C ASN A 220 -6.54 9.69 16.61
N ALA A 221 -6.38 8.44 16.18
CA ALA A 221 -5.11 7.72 16.25
C ALA A 221 -4.37 7.72 14.90
N LEU A 222 -5.07 7.99 13.80
CA LEU A 222 -4.45 7.99 12.48
C LEU A 222 -3.63 9.27 12.25
N PRO A 223 -2.46 9.18 11.60
CA PRO A 223 -1.70 10.35 11.21
C PRO A 223 -2.45 11.17 10.15
N GLY A 224 -2.24 12.47 10.17
CA GLY A 224 -2.86 13.41 9.24
C GLY A 224 -2.34 13.32 7.80
N GLU A 225 -3.02 14.03 6.92
CA GLU A 225 -2.57 14.22 5.53
C GLU A 225 -1.50 15.30 5.45
N ALA A 226 -0.54 15.13 4.54
CA ALA A 226 0.45 16.13 4.22
C ALA A 226 0.87 16.02 2.75
N CYS A 227 1.23 17.18 2.16
CA CYS A 227 1.89 17.24 0.86
C CYS A 227 2.98 18.33 0.96
N HIS A 228 4.24 17.92 0.90
CA HIS A 228 5.40 18.80 0.95
C HIS A 228 6.23 18.63 -0.34
N GLU A 229 6.61 19.78 -0.94
CA GLU A 229 7.43 19.89 -2.16
C GLU A 229 8.84 20.39 -1.84
#